data_430b5a31cae295a98e38839a3fda2cb6
#
_entry.id   430b5a31cae295a98e38839a3fda2cb6
#
_cell.length_a   1.000
_cell.length_b   1.000
_cell.length_c   1.000
_cell.angle_alpha   90.00
_cell.angle_beta   90.00
_cell.angle_gamma   90.00
#
_symmetry.space_group_name_H-M   'P 1'
#
loop_
_entity.id
_entity.type
_entity.pdbx_description
1 polymer ?
#
loop_
_entity_poly.entity_id
_entity_poly.type
_entity_poly.pdbx_seq_one_letter_code
_entity_poly.pdbx_strand_id
1 'polypeptide(L)'
;MEVGREPTVSKYEIHIRLKTMKDGPVIRNMLRFPHSVQTESRICVICPPGTRHEKEARAAGAVLVGEQEVFDAVKEGKIEFDRCIAHPDSLPALNKAGLGRVLGPRGLMPSAKTGTVVEDVASRVDMLRGGTIYRERDAVIRLPIGQLGFSPEQLRDNLRATIDQVRKDASSLNDRIVKEVYEVVSGFSRDPSATWVQLTRIRS
;
A
#
# COMPACT_ATOMS: atom_id res chain seq x y z
N MET A 1 -14.68 -6.67 -23.95
CA MET A 1 -15.20 -7.15 -22.64
C MET A 1 -14.67 -8.57 -22.46
N GLU A 2 -13.75 -8.77 -21.55
CA GLU A 2 -13.31 -10.14 -21.19
C GLU A 2 -14.42 -10.78 -20.35
N VAL A 3 -15.10 -11.71 -20.96
CA VAL A 3 -16.15 -12.53 -20.32
C VAL A 3 -15.44 -13.53 -19.40
N GLY A 4 -15.64 -13.41 -18.09
CA GLY A 4 -15.25 -14.46 -17.12
C GLY A 4 -14.32 -14.08 -15.98
N ARG A 5 -13.93 -12.82 -15.80
CA ARG A 5 -13.16 -12.38 -14.62
C ARG A 5 -14.04 -11.59 -13.66
N GLU A 6 -13.85 -11.87 -12.36
CA GLU A 6 -14.50 -11.07 -11.33
C GLU A 6 -14.08 -9.59 -11.46
N PRO A 7 -15.02 -8.63 -11.38
CA PRO A 7 -14.73 -7.20 -11.53
C PRO A 7 -13.76 -6.65 -10.48
N THR A 8 -13.50 -7.39 -9.40
CA THR A 8 -12.55 -7.05 -8.34
C THR A 8 -11.08 -7.30 -8.69
N VAL A 9 -10.80 -8.08 -9.75
CA VAL A 9 -9.43 -8.48 -10.12
C VAL A 9 -8.76 -7.46 -11.03
N SER A 10 -9.51 -6.77 -11.88
CA SER A 10 -8.97 -5.76 -12.80
C SER A 10 -9.00 -4.38 -12.17
N LYS A 11 -7.85 -3.72 -12.12
CA LYS A 11 -7.67 -2.41 -11.48
C LYS A 11 -7.31 -1.35 -12.51
N TYR A 12 -7.76 -0.12 -12.27
CA TYR A 12 -7.28 1.06 -12.96
C TYR A 12 -6.04 1.57 -12.23
N GLU A 13 -4.92 1.63 -12.93
CA GLU A 13 -3.66 2.16 -12.41
C GLU A 13 -3.37 3.53 -13.00
N ILE A 14 -2.82 4.42 -12.19
CA ILE A 14 -2.29 5.69 -12.64
C ILE A 14 -0.77 5.65 -12.62
N HIS A 15 -0.15 6.17 -13.66
CA HIS A 15 1.27 6.38 -13.76
C HIS A 15 1.55 7.88 -13.79
N ILE A 16 2.20 8.40 -12.76
CA ILE A 16 2.55 9.81 -12.64
C ILE A 16 4.05 9.94 -12.87
N ARG A 17 4.43 10.58 -13.98
CA ARG A 17 5.82 10.86 -14.28
C ARG A 17 6.25 12.17 -13.66
N LEU A 18 7.32 12.13 -12.90
CA LEU A 18 7.91 13.29 -12.25
C LEU A 18 9.16 13.76 -13.00
N LYS A 19 9.42 15.06 -12.93
CA LYS A 19 10.73 15.58 -13.26
C LYS A 19 11.58 15.55 -12.00
N THR A 20 12.61 14.73 -11.96
CA THR A 20 13.46 14.53 -10.77
C THR A 20 14.94 14.63 -11.12
N MET A 21 15.76 14.99 -10.16
CA MET A 21 17.21 14.82 -10.23
C MET A 21 17.58 13.36 -9.92
N LYS A 22 18.67 12.86 -10.54
CA LYS A 22 19.06 11.44 -10.44
C LYS A 22 19.32 10.95 -9.02
N ASP A 23 19.81 11.81 -8.12
CA ASP A 23 20.28 11.44 -6.79
C ASP A 23 19.48 12.11 -5.66
N GLY A 24 18.26 12.56 -5.92
CA GLY A 24 17.43 13.23 -4.93
C GLY A 24 16.62 12.27 -4.04
N PRO A 25 16.05 12.77 -2.92
CA PRO A 25 15.20 11.99 -2.04
C PRO A 25 13.97 11.47 -2.80
N VAL A 26 13.59 10.22 -2.57
CA VAL A 26 12.49 9.52 -3.26
C VAL A 26 11.16 9.84 -2.58
N ILE A 27 10.13 10.20 -3.35
CA ILE A 27 8.78 10.35 -2.81
C ILE A 27 8.28 8.98 -2.34
N ARG A 28 7.88 8.93 -1.08
CA ARG A 28 7.21 7.78 -0.48
C ARG A 28 6.20 8.27 0.53
N ASN A 29 4.95 7.92 0.30
CA ASN A 29 3.88 8.29 1.20
C ASN A 29 2.74 7.26 1.13
N MET A 30 1.70 7.48 1.91
CA MET A 30 0.48 6.72 1.92
C MET A 30 -0.69 7.65 1.65
N LEU A 31 -1.60 7.19 0.81
CA LEU A 31 -2.83 7.88 0.46
C LEU A 31 -4.03 7.05 0.90
N ARG A 32 -4.96 7.65 1.61
CA ARG A 32 -6.28 7.09 1.84
C ARG A 32 -7.23 7.61 0.77
N PHE A 33 -7.80 6.70 0.00
CA PHE A 33 -8.76 7.05 -1.01
C PHE A 33 -10.14 7.38 -0.42
N PRO A 34 -10.89 8.32 -1.01
CA PRO A 34 -12.31 8.50 -0.71
C PRO A 34 -13.12 7.21 -0.94
N HIS A 35 -12.79 6.48 -2.00
CA HIS A 35 -13.39 5.19 -2.33
C HIS A 35 -12.31 4.11 -2.31
N SER A 36 -12.41 3.17 -1.39
CA SER A 36 -11.40 2.13 -1.18
C SER A 36 -11.21 1.26 -2.43
N VAL A 37 -9.97 1.16 -2.92
CA VAL A 37 -9.62 0.41 -4.15
C VAL A 37 -9.23 -1.03 -3.84
N GLN A 38 -8.87 -1.34 -2.60
CA GLN A 38 -8.42 -2.67 -2.22
C GLN A 38 -9.52 -3.40 -1.46
N THR A 39 -9.83 -4.59 -1.92
CA THR A 39 -10.40 -5.64 -1.10
C THR A 39 -9.48 -5.77 0.12
N GLU A 40 -10.07 -5.80 1.29
CA GLU A 40 -9.46 -5.77 2.62
C GLU A 40 -8.02 -6.29 2.68
N SER A 41 -7.06 -5.38 2.88
CA SER A 41 -5.68 -5.78 3.17
C SER A 41 -5.67 -6.58 4.47
N ARG A 42 -5.23 -7.81 4.41
CA ARG A 42 -5.07 -8.67 5.59
C ARG A 42 -3.87 -8.17 6.39
N ILE A 43 -4.15 -7.59 7.54
CA ILE A 43 -3.12 -6.96 8.38
C ILE A 43 -2.83 -7.88 9.55
N CYS A 44 -1.55 -8.17 9.76
CA CYS A 44 -1.03 -8.83 10.93
C CYS A 44 -0.46 -7.80 11.90
N VAL A 45 -0.71 -7.99 13.19
CA VAL A 45 -0.22 -7.11 14.25
C VAL A 45 0.54 -7.92 15.29
N ILE A 46 1.80 -7.53 15.52
CA ILE A 46 2.66 -8.10 16.55
C ILE A 46 2.65 -7.15 17.74
N CYS A 47 2.02 -7.56 18.81
CA CYS A 47 1.96 -6.80 20.07
C CYS A 47 2.02 -7.75 21.27
N PRO A 48 2.45 -7.27 22.47
CA PRO A 48 2.51 -8.08 23.68
C PRO A 48 1.14 -8.64 24.02
N PRO A 49 1.06 -9.92 24.42
CA PRO A 49 -0.20 -10.56 24.73
C PRO A 49 -0.87 -9.95 25.97
N GLY A 50 -2.21 -9.93 25.97
CA GLY A 50 -3.00 -9.40 27.08
C GLY A 50 -3.02 -7.89 27.23
N THR A 51 -2.41 -7.15 26.30
CA THR A 51 -2.38 -5.69 26.34
C THR A 51 -3.63 -5.06 25.72
N ARG A 52 -3.84 -3.79 26.02
CA ARG A 52 -4.88 -2.97 25.41
C ARG A 52 -4.72 -2.94 23.88
N HIS A 53 -3.50 -2.89 23.39
CA HIS A 53 -3.15 -2.86 21.97
C HIS A 53 -3.63 -4.10 21.22
N GLU A 54 -3.61 -5.27 21.84
CA GLU A 54 -4.15 -6.50 21.24
C GLU A 54 -5.66 -6.40 20.99
N LYS A 55 -6.41 -5.92 21.98
CA LYS A 55 -7.88 -5.76 21.86
C LYS A 55 -8.22 -4.69 20.80
N GLU A 56 -7.51 -3.59 20.81
CA GLU A 56 -7.70 -2.50 19.84
C GLU A 56 -7.36 -2.93 18.42
N ALA A 57 -6.27 -3.68 18.22
CA ALA A 57 -5.90 -4.21 16.92
C ALA A 57 -6.93 -5.20 16.36
N ARG A 58 -7.51 -6.06 17.22
CA ARG A 58 -8.59 -6.97 16.84
C ARG A 58 -9.87 -6.19 16.49
N ALA A 59 -10.22 -5.18 17.28
CA ALA A 59 -11.36 -4.30 16.99
C ALA A 59 -11.20 -3.51 15.69
N ALA A 60 -9.99 -3.07 15.37
CA ALA A 60 -9.65 -2.42 14.11
C ALA A 60 -9.66 -3.37 12.90
N GLY A 61 -9.86 -4.68 13.12
CA GLY A 61 -10.02 -5.69 12.07
C GLY A 61 -8.71 -6.26 11.55
N ALA A 62 -7.68 -6.34 12.38
CA ALA A 62 -6.48 -7.12 12.06
C ALA A 62 -6.83 -8.63 12.02
N VAL A 63 -6.29 -9.34 11.02
CA VAL A 63 -6.59 -10.75 10.78
C VAL A 63 -5.86 -11.66 11.76
N LEU A 64 -4.62 -11.30 12.12
CA LEU A 64 -3.79 -12.04 13.04
C LEU A 64 -3.15 -11.06 14.04
N VAL A 65 -3.34 -11.30 15.35
CA VAL A 65 -2.86 -10.39 16.40
C VAL A 65 -2.25 -11.20 17.53
N GLY A 66 -1.07 -10.80 17.99
CA GLY A 66 -0.35 -11.41 19.10
C GLY A 66 1.13 -11.52 18.82
N GLU A 67 1.90 -12.15 19.69
CA GLU A 67 3.32 -12.45 19.48
C GLU A 67 3.50 -13.92 19.07
N GLN A 68 3.21 -14.83 19.97
CA GLN A 68 3.50 -16.25 19.79
C GLN A 68 2.69 -16.85 18.64
N GLU A 69 1.39 -16.52 18.56
CA GLU A 69 0.51 -16.98 17.49
C GLU A 69 1.05 -16.58 16.08
N VAL A 70 1.53 -15.33 15.98
CA VAL A 70 2.13 -14.83 14.73
C VAL A 70 3.44 -15.53 14.43
N PHE A 71 4.28 -15.74 15.47
CA PHE A 71 5.60 -16.37 15.29
C PHE A 71 5.46 -17.82 14.82
N ASP A 72 4.52 -18.54 15.39
CA ASP A 72 4.26 -19.94 15.05
C ASP A 72 3.65 -20.06 13.63
N ALA A 73 2.68 -19.22 13.30
CA ALA A 73 2.11 -19.16 11.94
C ALA A 73 3.18 -18.87 10.88
N VAL A 74 4.07 -17.91 11.14
CA VAL A 74 5.16 -17.56 10.20
C VAL A 74 6.19 -18.68 10.08
N LYS A 75 6.54 -19.37 11.17
CA LYS A 75 7.46 -20.52 11.16
C LYS A 75 6.88 -21.72 10.40
N GLU A 76 5.57 -21.95 10.52
CA GLU A 76 4.83 -22.95 9.75
C GLU A 76 4.64 -22.58 8.27
N GLY A 77 5.03 -21.37 7.89
CA GLY A 77 4.87 -20.87 6.52
C GLY A 77 3.45 -20.39 6.18
N LYS A 78 2.55 -20.35 7.14
CA LYS A 78 1.19 -19.83 7.00
C LYS A 78 1.19 -18.30 7.06
N ILE A 79 1.52 -17.66 5.96
CA ILE A 79 1.55 -16.20 5.85
C ILE A 79 0.32 -15.76 5.05
N GLU A 80 -0.79 -15.62 5.74
CA GLU A 80 -2.08 -15.21 5.18
C GLU A 80 -2.34 -13.70 5.32
N PHE A 81 -1.30 -12.91 5.45
CA PHE A 81 -1.38 -11.46 5.58
C PHE A 81 -0.53 -10.74 4.55
N ASP A 82 -0.99 -9.57 4.16
CA ASP A 82 -0.35 -8.74 3.14
C ASP A 82 0.52 -7.64 3.75
N ARG A 83 0.32 -7.35 5.04
CA ARG A 83 1.06 -6.32 5.80
C ARG A 83 1.26 -6.76 7.23
N CYS A 84 2.40 -6.36 7.80
CA CYS A 84 2.71 -6.62 9.19
C CYS A 84 3.10 -5.31 9.91
N ILE A 85 2.51 -5.10 11.08
CA ILE A 85 2.78 -3.97 11.99
C ILE A 85 3.30 -4.57 13.30
N ALA A 86 4.19 -3.87 13.97
CA ALA A 86 4.66 -4.28 15.28
C ALA A 86 4.59 -3.12 16.29
N HIS A 87 4.27 -3.45 17.53
CA HIS A 87 4.48 -2.55 18.65
C HIS A 87 5.98 -2.52 19.01
N PRO A 88 6.56 -1.38 19.44
CA PRO A 88 7.96 -1.29 19.79
C PRO A 88 8.41 -2.33 20.82
N ASP A 89 7.58 -2.62 21.80
CA ASP A 89 7.88 -3.58 22.88
C ASP A 89 8.05 -5.02 22.40
N SER A 90 7.41 -5.37 21.28
CA SER A 90 7.51 -6.72 20.67
C SER A 90 8.71 -6.89 19.74
N LEU A 91 9.47 -5.83 19.44
CA LEU A 91 10.65 -5.91 18.58
C LEU A 91 11.74 -6.85 19.10
N PRO A 92 12.10 -6.84 20.41
CA PRO A 92 13.08 -7.77 20.94
C PRO A 92 12.66 -9.24 20.77
N ALA A 93 11.38 -9.54 21.00
CA ALA A 93 10.81 -10.88 20.82
C ALA A 93 10.82 -11.30 19.34
N LEU A 94 10.44 -10.40 18.44
CA LEU A 94 10.44 -10.61 17.00
C LEU A 94 11.87 -10.91 16.48
N ASN A 95 12.88 -10.21 16.96
CA ASN A 95 14.26 -10.41 16.57
C ASN A 95 14.81 -11.75 17.10
N LYS A 96 14.48 -12.11 18.36
CA LYS A 96 14.86 -13.41 18.95
C LYS A 96 14.21 -14.57 18.21
N ALA A 97 12.97 -14.42 17.75
CA ALA A 97 12.25 -15.45 16.99
C ALA A 97 12.86 -15.72 15.60
N GLY A 98 13.78 -14.88 15.11
CA GLY A 98 14.49 -15.08 13.85
C GLY A 98 13.63 -14.95 12.59
N LEU A 99 12.47 -14.31 12.68
CA LEU A 99 11.49 -14.22 11.59
C LEU A 99 11.95 -13.34 10.42
N GLY A 100 13.01 -12.57 10.59
CA GLY A 100 13.60 -11.74 9.55
C GLY A 100 13.98 -12.51 8.29
N ARG A 101 14.37 -13.79 8.42
CA ARG A 101 14.72 -14.66 7.28
C ARG A 101 13.50 -15.00 6.41
N VAL A 102 12.32 -15.05 6.99
CA VAL A 102 11.06 -15.40 6.30
C VAL A 102 10.34 -14.14 5.84
N LEU A 103 10.18 -13.14 6.71
CA LEU A 103 9.43 -11.92 6.44
C LEU A 103 10.24 -10.90 5.63
N GLY A 104 11.59 -10.89 5.77
CA GLY A 104 12.47 -9.94 5.09
C GLY A 104 12.39 -10.02 3.56
N PRO A 105 12.62 -11.18 2.93
CA PRO A 105 12.52 -11.33 1.48
C PRO A 105 11.15 -10.99 0.91
N ARG A 106 10.09 -11.20 1.70
CA ARG A 106 8.70 -10.86 1.33
C ARG A 106 8.35 -9.38 1.54
N GLY A 107 9.26 -8.59 2.15
CA GLY A 107 9.01 -7.18 2.46
C GLY A 107 7.99 -6.96 3.57
N LEU A 108 7.70 -7.98 4.37
CA LEU A 108 6.72 -7.97 5.46
C LEU A 108 7.35 -7.72 6.83
N MET A 109 8.67 -7.64 6.93
CA MET A 109 9.37 -7.40 8.20
C MET A 109 9.06 -5.98 8.72
N PRO A 110 8.50 -5.84 9.93
CA PRO A 110 8.28 -4.55 10.55
C PRO A 110 9.59 -3.79 10.78
N SER A 111 9.58 -2.50 10.49
CA SER A 111 10.73 -1.63 10.65
C SER A 111 10.31 -0.20 10.95
N ALA A 112 11.05 0.47 11.85
CA ALA A 112 10.85 1.88 12.12
C ALA A 112 11.04 2.75 10.86
N LYS A 113 12.01 2.37 9.99
CA LYS A 113 12.27 3.07 8.72
C LYS A 113 11.09 3.02 7.76
N THR A 114 10.28 1.97 7.82
CA THR A 114 9.09 1.80 6.97
C THR A 114 7.83 2.35 7.63
N GLY A 115 7.91 2.85 8.87
CA GLY A 115 6.78 3.32 9.64
C GLY A 115 5.77 2.22 9.99
N THR A 116 6.24 0.97 10.08
CA THR A 116 5.44 -0.20 10.46
C THR A 116 5.65 -0.62 11.91
N VAL A 117 6.51 0.09 12.63
CA VAL A 117 6.66 0.00 14.08
C VAL A 117 6.04 1.25 14.67
N VAL A 118 4.96 1.10 15.43
CA VAL A 118 4.15 2.19 15.95
C VAL A 118 3.59 1.86 17.33
N GLU A 119 3.43 2.88 18.15
CA GLU A 119 2.78 2.76 19.47
C GLU A 119 1.26 2.66 19.34
N ASP A 120 0.67 3.51 18.50
CA ASP A 120 -0.76 3.46 18.20
C ASP A 120 -1.05 2.48 17.05
N VAL A 121 -1.24 1.24 17.44
CA VAL A 121 -1.47 0.14 16.51
C VAL A 121 -2.84 0.23 15.84
N ALA A 122 -3.88 0.63 16.58
CA ALA A 122 -5.25 0.69 16.09
C ALA A 122 -5.40 1.71 14.96
N SER A 123 -4.97 2.95 15.18
CA SER A 123 -4.99 3.99 14.15
C SER A 123 -4.18 3.57 12.92
N ARG A 124 -3.09 2.83 13.14
CA ARG A 124 -2.26 2.36 12.02
C ARG A 124 -2.94 1.27 11.21
N VAL A 125 -3.64 0.34 11.86
CA VAL A 125 -4.45 -0.69 11.19
C VAL A 125 -5.54 -0.04 10.35
N ASP A 126 -6.30 0.89 10.92
CA ASP A 126 -7.35 1.61 10.21
C ASP A 126 -6.81 2.38 9.00
N MET A 127 -5.66 3.02 9.17
CA MET A 127 -5.00 3.76 8.12
C MET A 127 -4.54 2.83 6.99
N LEU A 128 -3.98 1.67 7.30
CA LEU A 128 -3.51 0.69 6.32
C LEU A 128 -4.65 -0.06 5.64
N ARG A 129 -5.77 -0.24 6.32
CA ARG A 129 -6.94 -0.92 5.78
C ARG A 129 -7.60 -0.15 4.63
N GLY A 130 -7.58 1.19 4.70
CA GLY A 130 -8.11 2.07 3.64
C GLY A 130 -7.05 2.78 2.81
N GLY A 131 -5.75 2.58 3.09
CA GLY A 131 -4.66 3.33 2.49
C GLY A 131 -3.85 2.53 1.47
N THR A 132 -3.45 3.21 0.41
CA THR A 132 -2.50 2.69 -0.58
C THR A 132 -1.16 3.38 -0.39
N ILE A 133 -0.09 2.57 -0.22
CA ILE A 133 1.28 3.09 -0.17
C ILE A 133 1.78 3.24 -1.59
N TYR A 134 2.34 4.40 -1.89
CA TYR A 134 3.03 4.63 -3.15
C TYR A 134 4.49 5.05 -2.92
N ARG A 135 5.31 4.72 -3.88
CA ARG A 135 6.73 5.08 -3.90
C ARG A 135 7.15 5.42 -5.32
N GLU A 136 7.92 6.49 -5.43
CA GLU A 136 8.63 6.83 -6.65
C GLU A 136 9.69 5.78 -6.98
N ARG A 137 9.68 5.30 -8.22
CA ARG A 137 10.72 4.46 -8.81
C ARG A 137 11.00 4.97 -10.22
N ASP A 138 12.26 5.25 -10.52
CA ASP A 138 12.69 5.74 -11.83
C ASP A 138 11.90 6.98 -12.32
N ALA A 139 11.66 7.91 -11.40
CA ALA A 139 10.88 9.13 -11.65
C ALA A 139 9.39 8.86 -11.98
N VAL A 140 8.87 7.68 -11.67
CA VAL A 140 7.46 7.32 -11.88
C VAL A 140 6.84 6.83 -10.59
N ILE A 141 5.65 7.35 -10.26
CA ILE A 141 4.77 6.81 -9.24
C ILE A 141 3.69 5.99 -9.94
N ARG A 142 3.50 4.75 -9.48
CA ARG A 142 2.45 3.85 -9.96
C ARG A 142 1.59 3.42 -8.80
N LEU A 143 0.29 3.59 -8.93
CA LEU A 143 -0.67 3.13 -7.91
C LEU A 143 -2.05 2.84 -8.52
N PRO A 144 -2.77 1.84 -7.99
CA PRO A 144 -4.14 1.59 -8.38
C PRO A 144 -5.06 2.67 -7.79
N ILE A 145 -5.95 3.22 -8.61
CA ILE A 145 -6.92 4.27 -8.22
C ILE A 145 -8.37 3.80 -8.26
N GLY A 146 -8.62 2.63 -8.80
CA GLY A 146 -9.96 2.07 -8.91
C GLY A 146 -9.96 0.63 -9.37
N GLN A 147 -11.15 0.07 -9.46
CA GLN A 147 -11.40 -1.28 -9.98
C GLN A 147 -12.59 -1.23 -10.95
N LEU A 148 -12.72 -2.23 -11.80
CA LEU A 148 -13.70 -2.26 -12.90
C LEU A 148 -15.17 -1.99 -12.50
N GLY A 149 -15.52 -2.21 -11.24
CA GLY A 149 -16.86 -1.91 -10.70
C GLY A 149 -17.07 -0.46 -10.25
N PHE A 150 -16.07 0.41 -10.36
CA PHE A 150 -16.19 1.80 -9.91
C PHE A 150 -16.98 2.64 -10.92
N SER A 151 -17.82 3.53 -10.39
CA SER A 151 -18.44 4.56 -11.20
C SER A 151 -17.41 5.60 -11.67
N PRO A 152 -17.66 6.31 -12.79
CA PRO A 152 -16.77 7.37 -13.26
C PRO A 152 -16.53 8.47 -12.20
N GLU A 153 -17.50 8.72 -11.34
CA GLU A 153 -17.39 9.71 -10.28
C GLU A 153 -16.44 9.26 -9.17
N GLN A 154 -16.55 7.99 -8.74
CA GLN A 154 -15.66 7.40 -7.76
C GLN A 154 -14.20 7.39 -8.25
N LEU A 155 -14.01 7.05 -9.53
CA LEU A 155 -12.69 7.07 -10.15
C LEU A 155 -12.11 8.50 -10.20
N ARG A 156 -12.93 9.47 -10.57
CA ARG A 156 -12.55 10.90 -10.61
C ARG A 156 -12.14 11.42 -9.24
N ASP A 157 -12.87 11.07 -8.19
CA ASP A 157 -12.58 11.53 -6.83
C ASP A 157 -11.28 10.93 -6.30
N ASN A 158 -11.05 9.64 -6.55
CA ASN A 158 -9.79 8.97 -6.23
C ASN A 158 -8.62 9.57 -7.03
N LEU A 159 -8.82 9.87 -8.30
CA LEU A 159 -7.82 10.51 -9.17
C LEU A 159 -7.42 11.88 -8.63
N ARG A 160 -8.39 12.72 -8.26
CA ARG A 160 -8.14 14.04 -7.67
C ARG A 160 -7.35 13.92 -6.37
N ALA A 161 -7.79 13.06 -5.45
CA ALA A 161 -7.08 12.83 -4.19
C ALA A 161 -5.62 12.40 -4.42
N THR A 162 -5.39 11.55 -5.43
CA THR A 162 -4.04 11.12 -5.80
C THR A 162 -3.18 12.26 -6.31
N ILE A 163 -3.67 13.04 -7.26
CA ILE A 163 -2.92 14.14 -7.86
C ILE A 163 -2.60 15.20 -6.81
N ASP A 164 -3.57 15.54 -5.97
CA ASP A 164 -3.40 16.56 -4.93
C ASP A 164 -2.37 16.12 -3.87
N GLN A 165 -2.40 14.85 -3.47
CA GLN A 165 -1.42 14.32 -2.53
C GLN A 165 -0.02 14.26 -3.13
N VAL A 166 0.12 13.76 -4.35
CA VAL A 166 1.42 13.69 -5.03
C VAL A 166 1.99 15.08 -5.29
N ARG A 167 1.14 16.08 -5.60
CA ARG A 167 1.59 17.48 -5.72
C ARG A 167 2.09 18.05 -4.40
N LYS A 168 1.41 17.78 -3.29
CA LYS A 168 1.88 18.18 -1.95
C LYS A 168 3.24 17.58 -1.62
N ASP A 169 3.38 16.27 -1.86
CA ASP A 169 4.63 15.57 -1.58
C ASP A 169 5.76 16.05 -2.51
N ALA A 170 5.46 16.30 -3.78
CA ALA A 170 6.42 16.87 -4.71
C ALA A 170 6.85 18.29 -4.33
N SER A 171 5.92 19.12 -3.87
CA SER A 171 6.21 20.50 -3.43
C SER A 171 7.08 20.53 -2.18
N SER A 172 6.95 19.56 -1.29
CA SER A 172 7.78 19.46 -0.06
C SER A 172 9.26 19.16 -0.38
N LEU A 173 9.52 18.65 -1.57
CA LEU A 173 10.86 18.24 -2.06
C LEU A 173 11.37 19.17 -3.17
N ASN A 174 11.21 20.45 -3.06
CA ASN A 174 11.59 21.59 -3.91
C ASN A 174 12.05 21.35 -5.38
N ASP A 175 12.53 20.15 -5.69
CA ASP A 175 13.15 19.79 -6.98
C ASP A 175 12.26 18.87 -7.83
N ARG A 176 11.01 18.64 -7.45
CA ARG A 176 10.13 17.70 -8.14
C ARG A 176 8.87 18.36 -8.66
N ILE A 177 8.65 18.20 -9.95
CA ILE A 177 7.48 18.73 -10.64
C ILE A 177 6.74 17.54 -11.29
N VAL A 178 5.43 17.49 -11.13
CA VAL A 178 4.59 16.55 -11.88
C VAL A 178 4.64 16.92 -13.35
N LYS A 179 5.23 16.04 -14.18
CA LYS A 179 5.44 16.30 -15.61
C LYS A 179 4.27 15.79 -16.44
N GLU A 180 3.88 14.56 -16.21
CA GLU A 180 2.86 13.87 -17.01
C GLU A 180 2.10 12.87 -16.14
N VAL A 181 0.82 12.72 -16.42
CA VAL A 181 -0.06 11.76 -15.76
C VAL A 181 -0.66 10.84 -16.83
N TYR A 182 -0.51 9.54 -16.65
CA TYR A 182 -1.07 8.52 -17.52
C TYR A 182 -1.99 7.61 -16.73
N GLU A 183 -3.10 7.25 -17.31
CA GLU A 183 -3.96 6.21 -16.81
C GLU A 183 -3.68 4.91 -17.58
N VAL A 184 -3.54 3.82 -16.85
CA VAL A 184 -3.34 2.50 -17.42
C VAL A 184 -4.38 1.56 -16.83
N VAL A 185 -5.13 0.88 -17.68
CA VAL A 185 -6.02 -0.20 -17.26
C VAL A 185 -5.19 -1.47 -17.20
N SER A 186 -4.88 -1.93 -16.00
CA SER A 186 -4.19 -3.22 -15.85
C SER A 186 -5.18 -4.37 -15.97
N GLY A 187 -5.44 -4.79 -17.19
CA GLY A 187 -5.91 -6.13 -17.48
C GLY A 187 -4.68 -7.04 -17.60
N PHE A 188 -4.65 -8.18 -16.91
CA PHE A 188 -3.56 -9.13 -17.06
C PHE A 188 -3.64 -9.77 -18.47
N SER A 189 -3.08 -9.09 -19.46
CA SER A 189 -2.83 -9.64 -20.79
C SER A 189 -1.40 -10.16 -20.82
N ARG A 190 -1.23 -11.44 -21.11
CA ARG A 190 0.07 -12.02 -21.49
C ARG A 190 0.51 -11.58 -22.88
N ASP A 191 -0.24 -10.70 -23.52
CA ASP A 191 0.02 -10.22 -24.86
C ASP A 191 0.83 -8.90 -24.80
N PRO A 192 2.06 -8.87 -25.30
CA PRO A 192 2.88 -7.66 -25.37
C PRO A 192 2.31 -6.57 -26.30
N SER A 193 1.25 -6.87 -27.06
CA SER A 193 0.53 -5.92 -27.91
C SER A 193 -0.68 -5.26 -27.24
N ALA A 194 -0.88 -5.47 -25.92
CA ALA A 194 -1.99 -4.86 -25.18
C ALA A 194 -1.92 -3.33 -25.30
N THR A 195 -2.86 -2.80 -26.00
CA THR A 195 -3.00 -1.42 -26.43
C THR A 195 -2.91 -0.45 -25.26
N TRP A 196 -1.88 0.37 -25.26
CA TRP A 196 -1.78 1.55 -24.40
C TRP A 196 -2.92 2.50 -24.80
N VAL A 197 -3.97 2.55 -24.01
CA VAL A 197 -4.97 3.60 -24.17
C VAL A 197 -4.33 4.87 -23.65
N GLN A 198 -3.85 5.66 -24.59
CA GLN A 198 -3.29 6.98 -24.35
C GLN A 198 -4.45 7.91 -23.97
N LEU A 199 -4.72 8.05 -22.68
CA LEU A 199 -5.68 9.00 -22.18
C LEU A 199 -5.02 10.36 -22.00
N THR A 200 -5.55 11.27 -22.70
CA THR A 200 -5.45 12.73 -22.75
C THR A 200 -4.54 13.37 -21.69
N ARG A 201 -3.48 13.99 -22.20
CA ARG A 201 -2.62 14.95 -21.49
C ARG A 201 -3.49 15.96 -20.72
N ILE A 202 -3.62 15.79 -19.43
CA ILE A 202 -4.24 16.79 -18.56
C ILE A 202 -3.22 17.94 -18.46
N ARG A 203 -3.43 18.97 -19.26
CA ARG A 203 -2.69 20.23 -19.12
C ARG A 203 -3.12 20.87 -17.80
N SER A 204 -2.14 21.14 -16.96
CA SER A 204 -2.26 22.01 -15.76
C SER A 204 -2.59 23.42 -16.15
#